data_79e54824f543b16048455254cfaf3ada
#
_entry.id   79e54824f543b16048455254cfaf3ada
#
_cell.length_a   1.000
_cell.length_b   1.000
_cell.length_c   1.000
_cell.angle_alpha   90.00
_cell.angle_beta   90.00
_cell.angle_gamma   90.00
#
_symmetry.space_group_name_H-M   'P 1'
#
loop_
_entity.id
_entity.type
_entity.pdbx_description
1 polymer ?
#
loop_
_entity_poly.entity_id
_entity_poly.type
_entity_poly.pdbx_seq_one_letter_code
_entity_poly.pdbx_strand_id
1 'polypeptide(L)'
;MSNPDVTVIGGGLVGSAIAYGLAKRGLETTILDEGDVALRASRGNFGLVTVQGKGDGRPEYARWSLHSAGLWQGLADELQESTGIDVSFVQSGIAV
;
A
#
# COMPACT_ATOMS: atom_id res chain seq x y z
N MET A 1 -0.42 1.51 30.35
CA MET A 1 -0.66 1.27 28.93
C MET A 1 -1.18 2.54 28.28
N SER A 2 -0.50 3.04 27.28
CA SER A 2 -1.00 4.14 26.49
C SER A 2 -2.04 3.63 25.49
N ASN A 3 -3.04 4.46 25.18
CA ASN A 3 -3.97 4.17 24.10
C ASN A 3 -3.30 4.53 22.77
N PRO A 4 -3.49 3.74 21.73
CA PRO A 4 -2.95 4.12 20.42
C PRO A 4 -3.69 5.33 19.87
N ASP A 5 -3.00 6.10 19.05
CA ASP A 5 -3.62 7.20 18.32
C ASP A 5 -4.57 6.68 17.24
N VAL A 6 -4.19 5.56 16.61
CA VAL A 6 -4.96 4.94 15.54
C VAL A 6 -4.90 3.42 15.68
N THR A 7 -6.04 2.77 15.50
CA THR A 7 -6.11 1.31 15.39
C THR A 7 -6.55 0.95 13.98
N VAL A 8 -5.75 0.11 13.32
CA VAL A 8 -6.04 -0.39 11.97
C VAL A 8 -6.58 -1.81 12.10
N ILE A 9 -7.76 -2.05 11.58
CA ILE A 9 -8.37 -3.38 11.56
C ILE A 9 -8.01 -4.05 10.24
N GLY A 10 -7.25 -5.13 10.34
CA GLY A 10 -6.77 -5.86 9.18
C GLY A 10 -5.31 -5.59 8.87
N GLY A 11 -4.48 -6.64 8.92
CA GLY A 11 -3.03 -6.58 8.69
C GLY A 11 -2.63 -7.10 7.31
N GLY A 12 -3.50 -6.95 6.31
CA GLY A 12 -3.18 -7.23 4.93
C GLY A 12 -2.31 -6.13 4.32
N LEU A 13 -2.17 -6.13 3.00
CA LEU A 13 -1.32 -5.16 2.32
C LEU A 13 -1.78 -3.71 2.55
N VAL A 14 -3.07 -3.46 2.40
CA VAL A 14 -3.61 -2.10 2.57
C VAL A 14 -3.49 -1.64 4.01
N GLY A 15 -3.91 -2.47 4.96
CA GLY A 15 -3.82 -2.12 6.39
C GLY A 15 -2.38 -1.89 6.85
N SER A 16 -1.47 -2.74 6.40
CA SER A 16 -0.05 -2.60 6.72
C SER A 16 0.54 -1.32 6.13
N ALA A 17 0.18 -0.98 4.89
CA ALA A 17 0.64 0.26 4.26
C ALA A 17 0.13 1.50 4.98
N ILE A 18 -1.13 1.50 5.39
CA ILE A 18 -1.73 2.60 6.15
C ILE A 18 -1.01 2.76 7.49
N ALA A 19 -0.84 1.65 8.21
CA ALA A 19 -0.16 1.67 9.52
C ALA A 19 1.28 2.17 9.40
N TYR A 20 1.99 1.72 8.37
CA TYR A 20 3.35 2.16 8.10
C TYR A 20 3.41 3.67 7.87
N GLY A 21 2.52 4.20 7.03
CA GLY A 21 2.47 5.63 6.76
C GLY A 21 2.14 6.45 8.00
N LEU A 22 1.22 5.98 8.83
CA LEU A 22 0.86 6.66 10.07
C LEU A 22 2.00 6.64 11.09
N ALA A 23 2.67 5.50 11.22
CA ALA A 23 3.81 5.37 12.12
C ALA A 23 4.96 6.29 11.72
N LYS A 24 5.21 6.45 10.42
CA LYS A 24 6.21 7.39 9.91
C LYS A 24 5.88 8.83 10.27
N ARG A 25 4.62 9.15 10.50
CA ARG A 25 4.17 10.48 10.92
C ARG A 25 4.22 10.66 12.44
N GLY A 26 4.72 9.66 13.16
CA GLY A 26 4.86 9.73 14.60
C GLY A 26 3.63 9.33 15.39
N LEU A 27 2.62 8.78 14.73
CA LEU A 27 1.41 8.33 15.40
C LEU A 27 1.60 6.93 15.98
N GLU A 28 1.17 6.74 17.20
CA GLU A 28 1.17 5.42 17.82
C GLU A 28 0.06 4.59 17.19
N THR A 29 0.44 3.58 16.44
CA THR A 29 -0.47 2.80 15.59
C THR A 29 -0.49 1.34 16.01
N THR A 30 -1.67 0.78 16.14
CA THR A 30 -1.89 -0.63 16.45
C THR A 30 -2.63 -1.29 15.30
N ILE A 31 -2.17 -2.48 14.92
CA ILE A 31 -2.87 -3.31 13.92
C ILE A 31 -3.52 -4.47 14.65
N LEU A 32 -4.82 -4.68 14.41
CA LEU A 32 -5.53 -5.86 14.86
C LEU A 32 -5.86 -6.72 13.64
N ASP A 33 -5.48 -8.00 13.71
CA ASP A 33 -5.65 -8.91 12.59
C ASP A 33 -6.08 -10.28 13.10
N GLU A 34 -6.85 -11.00 12.30
CA GLU A 34 -7.34 -12.32 12.66
C GLU A 34 -6.31 -13.44 12.43
N GLY A 35 -5.18 -13.11 11.82
CA GLY A 35 -4.10 -14.05 11.59
C GLY A 35 -4.08 -14.63 10.18
N ASP A 36 -3.17 -15.56 9.96
CA ASP A 36 -2.90 -16.09 8.60
C ASP A 36 -3.90 -17.13 8.11
N VAL A 37 -4.91 -17.44 8.91
CA VAL A 37 -5.94 -18.40 8.50
C VAL A 37 -6.88 -17.81 7.45
N ALA A 38 -6.92 -16.49 7.33
CA ALA A 38 -7.79 -15.83 6.36
C ALA A 38 -7.14 -15.78 4.98
N LEU A 39 -7.96 -15.96 3.95
CA LEU A 39 -7.53 -15.72 2.58
C LEU A 39 -7.55 -14.21 2.34
N ARG A 40 -6.37 -13.64 2.15
CA ARG A 40 -6.23 -12.19 1.98
C ARG A 40 -6.37 -11.82 0.52
N ALA A 41 -7.15 -10.77 0.25
CA ALA A 41 -7.43 -10.31 -1.11
C ALA A 41 -6.14 -9.97 -1.88
N SER A 42 -5.17 -9.35 -1.20
CA SER A 42 -3.92 -8.95 -1.85
C SER A 42 -3.04 -10.12 -2.30
N ARG A 43 -3.27 -11.31 -1.79
CA ARG A 43 -2.55 -12.51 -2.23
C ARG A 43 -3.02 -13.04 -3.57
N GLY A 44 -4.21 -12.64 -4.00
CA GLY A 44 -4.84 -13.14 -5.22
C GLY A 44 -4.81 -12.19 -6.40
N ASN A 45 -3.89 -11.23 -6.43
CA ASN A 45 -3.84 -10.28 -7.53
C ASN A 45 -2.59 -10.48 -8.38
N PHE A 46 -2.54 -9.78 -9.52
CA PHE A 46 -1.44 -9.88 -10.48
C PHE A 46 -0.24 -9.00 -10.15
N GLY A 47 -0.33 -8.19 -9.11
CA GLY A 47 0.73 -7.26 -8.77
C GLY A 47 0.90 -6.10 -9.74
N LEU A 48 -0.16 -5.71 -10.42
CA LEU A 48 -0.11 -4.63 -11.40
C LEU A 48 -0.49 -3.30 -10.76
N VAL A 49 0.36 -2.30 -10.97
CA VAL A 49 0.09 -0.91 -10.59
C VAL A 49 -0.31 -0.17 -11.87
N THR A 50 -1.61 -0.18 -12.15
CA THR A 50 -2.13 0.42 -13.39
C THR A 50 -3.00 1.61 -13.07
N VAL A 51 -2.86 2.66 -13.88
CA VAL A 51 -3.69 3.85 -13.79
C VAL A 51 -4.56 4.05 -15.03
N GLN A 52 -4.20 3.39 -16.14
CA GLN A 52 -4.98 3.44 -17.37
C GLN A 52 -6.35 2.82 -17.14
N GLY A 53 -7.39 3.52 -17.51
CA GLY A 53 -8.77 3.10 -17.31
C GLY A 53 -9.28 3.23 -15.88
N LYS A 54 -8.44 3.67 -14.96
CA LYS A 54 -8.88 3.93 -13.59
C LYS A 54 -9.56 5.30 -13.51
N GLY A 55 -10.69 5.32 -12.84
CA GLY A 55 -11.39 6.57 -12.62
C GLY A 55 -12.05 7.16 -13.85
N ASP A 56 -12.38 6.33 -14.83
CA ASP A 56 -13.16 6.76 -15.99
C ASP A 56 -14.49 7.36 -15.50
N GLY A 57 -14.76 8.60 -15.88
CA GLY A 57 -15.89 9.34 -15.34
C GLY A 57 -15.75 9.79 -13.88
N ARG A 58 -14.59 9.57 -13.28
CA ARG A 58 -14.31 9.92 -11.87
C ARG A 58 -12.93 10.57 -11.78
N PRO A 59 -12.80 11.85 -12.13
CA PRO A 59 -11.48 12.49 -12.19
C PRO A 59 -10.74 12.51 -10.84
N GLU A 60 -11.44 12.57 -9.72
CA GLU A 60 -10.82 12.54 -8.39
C GLU A 60 -10.12 11.21 -8.15
N TYR A 61 -10.75 10.11 -8.53
CA TYR A 61 -10.17 8.77 -8.40
C TYR A 61 -8.98 8.61 -9.33
N ALA A 62 -9.09 9.10 -10.55
CA ALA A 62 -7.99 9.04 -11.52
C ALA A 62 -6.76 9.81 -11.00
N ARG A 63 -6.95 11.01 -10.46
CA ARG A 63 -5.86 11.79 -9.90
C ARG A 63 -5.21 11.10 -8.70
N TRP A 64 -6.02 10.56 -7.81
CA TRP A 64 -5.51 9.84 -6.64
C TRP A 64 -4.70 8.61 -7.05
N SER A 65 -5.21 7.83 -8.00
CA SER A 65 -4.52 6.65 -8.51
C SER A 65 -3.19 7.01 -9.15
N LEU A 66 -3.15 8.07 -9.95
CA LEU A 66 -1.92 8.54 -10.58
C LEU A 66 -0.90 9.00 -9.54
N HIS A 67 -1.35 9.75 -8.55
CA HIS A 67 -0.49 10.19 -7.45
C HIS A 67 0.09 8.98 -6.71
N SER A 68 -0.72 8.00 -6.39
CA SER A 68 -0.29 6.79 -5.69
C SER A 68 0.73 6.00 -6.52
N ALA A 69 0.48 5.87 -7.82
CA ALA A 69 1.42 5.18 -8.71
C ALA A 69 2.78 5.88 -8.73
N GLY A 70 2.78 7.21 -8.70
CA GLY A 70 4.02 7.99 -8.68
C GLY A 70 4.84 7.84 -7.39
N LEU A 71 4.23 7.37 -6.31
CA LEU A 71 4.92 7.14 -5.04
C LEU A 71 5.60 5.76 -4.96
N TRP A 72 5.30 4.84 -5.87
CA TRP A 72 5.74 3.46 -5.75
C TRP A 72 7.26 3.28 -5.81
N GLN A 73 7.94 3.99 -6.70
CA GLN A 73 9.40 3.83 -6.80
C GLN A 73 10.08 4.24 -5.49
N GLY A 74 9.70 5.37 -4.94
CA GLY A 74 10.25 5.83 -3.67
C GLY A 74 9.95 4.88 -2.52
N LEU A 75 8.75 4.33 -2.47
CA LEU A 75 8.36 3.35 -1.46
C LEU A 75 9.17 2.05 -1.62
N ALA A 76 9.32 1.57 -2.85
CA ALA A 76 10.10 0.36 -3.13
C ALA A 76 11.54 0.54 -2.68
N ASP A 77 12.16 1.67 -2.99
CA ASP A 77 13.53 1.98 -2.58
C ASP A 77 13.65 2.05 -1.06
N GLU A 78 12.71 2.71 -0.39
CA GLU A 78 12.69 2.83 1.06
C GLU A 78 12.56 1.46 1.73
N LEU A 79 11.68 0.61 1.23
CA LEU A 79 11.49 -0.73 1.78
C LEU A 79 12.74 -1.58 1.60
N GLN A 80 13.40 -1.49 0.45
CA GLN A 80 14.63 -2.23 0.22
C GLN A 80 15.75 -1.76 1.13
N GLU A 81 15.87 -0.47 1.32
CA GLU A 81 16.88 0.09 2.24
C GLU A 81 16.62 -0.34 3.68
N SER A 82 15.36 -0.31 4.14
CA SER A 82 15.00 -0.62 5.52
C SER A 82 15.00 -2.10 5.83
N THR A 83 14.62 -2.94 4.88
CA THR A 83 14.39 -4.38 5.11
C THR A 83 15.35 -5.29 4.37
N GLY A 84 16.05 -4.78 3.36
CA GLY A 84 16.87 -5.59 2.45
C GLY A 84 16.05 -6.36 1.42
N ILE A 85 14.73 -6.19 1.39
CA ILE A 85 13.86 -6.90 0.47
C ILE A 85 13.57 -6.02 -0.74
N ASP A 86 13.86 -6.57 -1.92
CA ASP A 86 13.50 -5.96 -3.19
C ASP A 86 12.09 -6.41 -3.57
N VAL A 87 11.15 -5.48 -3.62
CA VAL A 87 9.76 -5.78 -3.99
C VAL A 87 9.58 -5.94 -5.51
N SER A 88 10.66 -5.82 -6.26
CA SER A 88 10.69 -6.02 -7.72
C SER A 88 9.76 -5.08 -8.48
N PHE A 89 9.71 -3.83 -8.03
CA PHE A 89 8.91 -2.82 -8.72
C PHE A 89 9.61 -2.39 -10.00
N VAL A 90 8.91 -2.52 -11.12
CA VAL A 90 9.42 -2.12 -12.45
C VAL A 90 8.35 -1.28 -13.13
N GLN A 91 8.70 -0.10 -13.57
CA GLN A 91 7.81 0.78 -14.31
C GLN A 91 8.19 0.74 -15.79
N SER A 92 7.48 -0.08 -16.55
CA SER A 92 7.77 -0.30 -17.98
C SER A 92 6.63 0.18 -18.90
N GLY A 93 5.53 0.61 -18.31
CA GLY A 93 4.34 1.00 -19.06
C GLY A 93 3.52 -0.21 -19.52
N ILE A 94 2.38 0.06 -20.12
CA ILE A 94 1.51 -0.96 -20.67
C ILE A 94 1.32 -0.64 -22.14
N ALA A 95 1.58 -1.64 -22.98
CA ALA A 95 1.26 -1.53 -24.40
C ALA A 95 -0.24 -1.74 -24.61
N VAL A 96 -0.87 -0.84 -25.32
CA VAL A 96 -2.30 -0.90 -25.66
C VAL A 96 -2.46 -1.09 -27.15
#